data_d77d164178cbf40fb85de02122459bf2
#
_entry.id   d77d164178cbf40fb85de02122459bf2
#
_cell.length_a   1.000
_cell.length_b   1.000
_cell.length_c   1.000
_cell.angle_alpha   90.00
_cell.angle_beta   90.00
_cell.angle_gamma   90.00
#
_symmetry.space_group_name_H-M   'P 1'
#
loop_
_entity.id
_entity.type
_entity.pdbx_description
1 polymer ?
#
loop_
_entity_poly.entity_id
_entity_poly.type
_entity_poly.pdbx_seq_one_letter_code
_entity_poly.pdbx_strand_id
1 'polypeptide(L)'
;TQQITANKEQLLKETEAKEKQFAEQHKALREREQKLFELSASLEEREKLLANIDAELAQKRADVEQAKIANSKIEDHTDYKEDETRKLKIDLMLEEAGWEIGTTVREEVAVTGMPSPSGKGAVDYVLYDANGLPLAVVEAKRTSTDPDIGQQQAKLYADCLEQQTGQRPVIFYTNGYKTRIWNDVQGGPPRLVHGFYTQAELKRLIERRKNNPDLSSFPINAEIVERYYQTRAIKAMLAAYQRK
;
A
#
# COMPACT_ATOMS: atom_id res chain seq x y z
N THR A 1 49.71 52.50 -42.95
CA THR A 1 48.26 52.77 -43.13
C THR A 1 47.47 51.48 -43.42
N GLN A 2 47.94 50.55 -44.28
CA GLN A 2 47.22 49.32 -44.66
C GLN A 2 47.00 48.33 -43.50
N GLN A 3 47.90 48.25 -42.51
CA GLN A 3 47.80 47.35 -41.34
C GLN A 3 46.75 47.81 -40.32
N ILE A 4 46.54 49.13 -40.21
CA ILE A 4 45.55 49.72 -39.34
C ILE A 4 44.15 49.54 -39.90
N THR A 5 43.95 49.60 -41.20
CA THR A 5 42.66 49.31 -41.85
C THR A 5 42.28 47.83 -41.77
N ALA A 6 43.19 46.91 -41.93
CA ALA A 6 42.95 45.47 -41.78
C ALA A 6 42.56 45.12 -40.35
N ASN A 7 43.25 45.65 -39.34
CA ASN A 7 42.89 45.45 -37.95
C ASN A 7 41.51 46.03 -37.58
N LYS A 8 41.14 47.16 -38.16
CA LYS A 8 39.83 47.79 -37.97
C LYS A 8 38.68 46.95 -38.55
N GLU A 9 38.89 46.38 -39.74
CA GLU A 9 37.92 45.49 -40.37
C GLU A 9 37.78 44.17 -39.61
N GLN A 10 38.84 43.64 -39.03
CA GLN A 10 38.82 42.42 -38.24
C GLN A 10 38.06 42.66 -36.91
N LEU A 11 38.30 43.81 -36.25
CA LEU A 11 37.60 44.21 -35.03
C LEU A 11 36.09 44.41 -35.28
N LEU A 12 35.75 45.01 -36.45
CA LEU A 12 34.34 45.19 -36.84
C LEU A 12 33.64 43.82 -37.00
N LYS A 13 34.25 42.89 -37.71
CA LYS A 13 33.71 41.53 -37.87
C LYS A 13 33.57 40.77 -36.55
N GLU A 14 34.51 40.92 -35.63
CA GLU A 14 34.42 40.32 -34.29
C GLU A 14 33.31 40.94 -33.47
N THR A 15 33.09 42.27 -33.55
CA THR A 15 31.98 42.94 -32.84
C THR A 15 30.65 42.55 -33.42
N GLU A 16 30.47 42.48 -34.74
CA GLU A 16 29.24 42.01 -35.38
C GLU A 16 28.93 40.54 -35.05
N ALA A 17 29.94 39.67 -35.02
CA ALA A 17 29.76 38.28 -34.59
C ALA A 17 29.34 38.15 -33.14
N LYS A 18 29.91 38.94 -32.23
CA LYS A 18 29.54 38.99 -30.81
C LYS A 18 28.13 39.55 -30.61
N GLU A 19 27.76 40.59 -31.34
CA GLU A 19 26.40 41.17 -31.31
C GLU A 19 25.34 40.17 -31.77
N LYS A 20 25.64 39.41 -32.84
CA LYS A 20 24.75 38.35 -33.34
C LYS A 20 24.63 37.22 -32.31
N GLN A 21 25.72 36.78 -31.74
CA GLN A 21 25.72 35.74 -30.69
C GLN A 21 24.94 36.21 -29.46
N PHE A 22 25.10 37.48 -29.06
CA PHE A 22 24.37 38.09 -27.95
C PHE A 22 22.86 38.14 -28.23
N ALA A 23 22.47 38.54 -29.44
CA ALA A 23 21.07 38.57 -29.87
C ALA A 23 20.43 37.18 -29.86
N GLU A 24 21.16 36.13 -30.30
CA GLU A 24 20.69 34.75 -30.29
C GLU A 24 20.56 34.23 -28.85
N GLN A 25 21.52 34.52 -27.97
CA GLN A 25 21.44 34.18 -26.56
C GLN A 25 20.28 34.87 -25.83
N HIS A 26 20.05 36.13 -26.14
CA HIS A 26 18.93 36.91 -25.58
C HIS A 26 17.57 36.35 -26.00
N LYS A 27 17.47 35.93 -27.29
CA LYS A 27 16.27 35.28 -27.81
C LYS A 27 16.01 33.96 -27.11
N ALA A 28 17.02 33.12 -26.97
CA ALA A 28 16.92 31.82 -26.28
C ALA A 28 16.57 31.98 -24.81
N LEU A 29 17.09 33.05 -24.15
CA LEU A 29 16.76 33.36 -22.76
C LEU A 29 15.27 33.72 -22.60
N ARG A 30 14.75 34.60 -23.46
CA ARG A 30 13.33 34.98 -23.44
C ARG A 30 12.40 33.81 -23.70
N GLU A 31 12.77 32.90 -24.61
CA GLU A 31 11.98 31.68 -24.88
C GLU A 31 11.97 30.75 -23.66
N ARG A 32 13.08 30.65 -22.92
CA ARG A 32 13.14 29.91 -21.67
C ARG A 32 12.32 30.53 -20.55
N GLU A 33 12.39 31.85 -20.42
CA GLU A 33 11.59 32.58 -19.41
C GLU A 33 10.09 32.41 -19.66
N GLN A 34 9.67 32.49 -20.94
CA GLN A 34 8.28 32.29 -21.31
C GLN A 34 7.80 30.85 -20.98
N LYS A 35 8.60 29.83 -21.30
CA LYS A 35 8.29 28.43 -20.91
C LYS A 35 8.24 28.22 -19.40
N LEU A 36 9.12 28.85 -18.65
CA LEU A 36 9.08 28.80 -17.19
C LEU A 36 7.82 29.45 -16.63
N PHE A 37 7.40 30.56 -17.18
CA PHE A 37 6.16 31.23 -16.80
C PHE A 37 4.93 30.36 -17.07
N GLU A 38 4.83 29.76 -18.26
CA GLU A 38 3.74 28.83 -18.60
C GLU A 38 3.73 27.59 -17.70
N LEU A 39 4.92 27.05 -17.37
CA LEU A 39 5.05 25.91 -16.47
C LEU A 39 4.63 26.25 -15.02
N SER A 40 4.99 27.46 -14.55
CA SER A 40 4.61 27.90 -13.21
C SER A 40 3.10 28.10 -13.07
N ALA A 41 2.45 28.69 -14.08
CA ALA A 41 1.00 28.83 -14.11
C ALA A 41 0.29 27.46 -14.07
N SER A 42 0.80 26.48 -14.83
CA SER A 42 0.27 25.10 -14.81
C SER A 42 0.48 24.41 -13.46
N LEU A 43 1.57 24.69 -12.75
CA LEU A 43 1.82 24.14 -11.40
C LEU A 43 0.84 24.75 -10.38
N GLU A 44 0.60 26.04 -10.41
CA GLU A 44 -0.37 26.71 -9.53
C GLU A 44 -1.80 26.16 -9.72
N GLU A 45 -2.21 25.90 -10.97
CA GLU A 45 -3.51 25.26 -11.23
C GLU A 45 -3.61 23.85 -10.65
N ARG A 46 -2.54 23.06 -10.81
CA ARG A 46 -2.49 21.71 -10.25
C ARG A 46 -2.46 21.72 -8.72
N GLU A 47 -1.76 22.63 -8.09
CA GLU A 47 -1.74 22.80 -6.64
C GLU A 47 -3.12 23.17 -6.10
N LYS A 48 -3.85 24.08 -6.77
CA LYS A 48 -5.24 24.42 -6.42
C LYS A 48 -6.18 23.22 -6.56
N LEU A 49 -6.01 22.42 -7.63
CA LEU A 49 -6.81 21.22 -7.83
C LEU A 49 -6.53 20.18 -6.74
N LEU A 50 -5.26 19.96 -6.39
CA LEU A 50 -4.87 19.05 -5.32
C LEU A 50 -5.43 19.50 -3.96
N ALA A 51 -5.33 20.80 -3.65
CA ALA A 51 -5.89 21.35 -2.41
C ALA A 51 -7.40 21.14 -2.32
N ASN A 52 -8.12 21.30 -3.43
CA ASN A 52 -9.57 21.04 -3.48
C ASN A 52 -9.89 19.56 -3.27
N ILE A 53 -9.14 18.65 -3.90
CA ILE A 53 -9.31 17.20 -3.74
C ILE A 53 -9.01 16.79 -2.30
N ASP A 54 -7.95 17.32 -1.70
CA ASP A 54 -7.60 17.03 -0.30
C ASP A 54 -8.68 17.55 0.67
N ALA A 55 -9.26 18.72 0.42
CA ALA A 55 -10.39 19.25 1.20
C ALA A 55 -11.64 18.36 1.07
N GLU A 56 -11.96 17.91 -0.14
CA GLU A 56 -13.09 17.01 -0.39
C GLU A 56 -12.89 15.63 0.27
N LEU A 57 -11.66 15.09 0.21
CA LEU A 57 -11.30 13.87 0.91
C LEU A 57 -11.38 14.01 2.43
N ALA A 58 -10.94 15.14 2.98
CA ALA A 58 -11.05 15.41 4.41
C ALA A 58 -12.52 15.49 4.85
N GLN A 59 -13.36 16.15 4.06
CA GLN A 59 -14.80 16.20 4.33
C GLN A 59 -15.44 14.81 4.31
N LYS A 60 -15.19 14.03 3.25
CA LYS A 60 -15.73 12.67 3.15
C LYS A 60 -15.26 11.76 4.29
N ARG A 61 -14.00 11.89 4.71
CA ARG A 61 -13.49 11.16 5.89
C ARG A 61 -14.22 11.56 7.17
N ALA A 62 -14.47 12.85 7.36
CA ALA A 62 -15.23 13.35 8.52
C ALA A 62 -16.67 12.83 8.50
N ASP A 63 -17.33 12.84 7.34
CA ASP A 63 -18.71 12.34 7.19
C ASP A 63 -18.78 10.83 7.48
N VAL A 64 -17.82 10.04 6.98
CA VAL A 64 -17.71 8.60 7.28
C VAL A 64 -17.47 8.37 8.77
N GLU A 65 -16.62 9.16 9.40
CA GLU A 65 -16.35 9.03 10.84
C GLU A 65 -17.59 9.39 11.68
N GLN A 66 -18.31 10.44 11.31
CA GLN A 66 -19.58 10.78 11.95
C GLN A 66 -20.65 9.68 11.77
N ALA A 67 -20.74 9.11 10.57
CA ALA A 67 -21.65 7.99 10.30
C ALA A 67 -21.26 6.75 11.13
N LYS A 68 -19.97 6.45 11.29
CA LYS A 68 -19.48 5.36 12.16
C LYS A 68 -19.85 5.59 13.62
N ILE A 69 -19.65 6.83 14.12
CA ILE A 69 -19.99 7.20 15.50
C ILE A 69 -21.51 7.12 15.70
N ALA A 70 -22.31 7.55 14.73
CA ALA A 70 -23.77 7.44 14.78
C ALA A 70 -24.20 5.97 14.79
N ASN A 71 -23.64 5.15 13.90
CA ASN A 71 -23.96 3.72 13.83
C ASN A 71 -23.46 2.95 15.07
N SER A 72 -22.34 3.35 15.68
CA SER A 72 -21.85 2.71 16.90
C SER A 72 -22.73 2.97 18.14
N LYS A 73 -23.57 4.02 18.08
CA LYS A 73 -24.55 4.34 19.15
C LYS A 73 -25.89 3.64 18.97
N ILE A 74 -26.14 3.06 17.80
CA ILE A 74 -27.29 2.20 17.57
C ILE A 74 -26.96 0.87 18.24
N GLU A 75 -27.55 0.57 19.38
CA GLU A 75 -27.48 -0.75 19.98
C GLU A 75 -28.08 -1.73 18.98
N ASP A 76 -27.23 -2.54 18.38
CA ASP A 76 -27.66 -3.64 17.54
C ASP A 76 -28.22 -4.73 18.46
N HIS A 77 -29.54 -4.75 18.63
CA HIS A 77 -30.22 -5.77 19.42
C HIS A 77 -30.20 -7.15 18.74
N THR A 78 -29.63 -7.27 17.55
CA THR A 78 -29.50 -8.51 16.82
C THR A 78 -28.17 -9.17 17.15
N ASP A 79 -28.15 -9.99 18.19
CA ASP A 79 -27.03 -10.90 18.47
C ASP A 79 -27.16 -12.11 17.54
N TYR A 80 -26.61 -11.95 16.32
CA TYR A 80 -26.53 -13.06 15.38
C TYR A 80 -25.56 -14.13 15.91
N LYS A 81 -26.00 -15.38 15.87
CA LYS A 81 -25.11 -16.52 16.10
C LYS A 81 -23.98 -16.49 15.11
N GLU A 82 -22.88 -17.19 15.43
CA GLU A 82 -21.69 -17.22 14.61
C GLU A 82 -21.97 -17.64 13.15
N ASP A 83 -22.85 -18.65 12.96
CA ASP A 83 -23.30 -19.12 11.64
C ASP A 83 -24.09 -18.07 10.86
N GLU A 84 -24.94 -17.32 11.53
CA GLU A 84 -25.72 -16.23 10.91
C GLU A 84 -24.82 -15.05 10.56
N THR A 85 -23.83 -14.75 11.40
CA THR A 85 -22.83 -13.72 11.11
C THR A 85 -22.03 -14.06 9.88
N ARG A 86 -21.63 -15.32 9.73
CA ARG A 86 -20.93 -15.81 8.55
C ARG A 86 -21.77 -15.57 7.29
N LYS A 87 -22.96 -16.15 7.23
CA LYS A 87 -23.84 -16.10 6.05
C LYS A 87 -24.29 -14.69 5.66
N LEU A 88 -24.66 -13.87 6.63
CA LEU A 88 -25.25 -12.57 6.33
C LEU A 88 -24.24 -11.46 6.07
N LYS A 89 -23.05 -11.55 6.64
CA LYS A 89 -22.07 -10.46 6.59
C LYS A 89 -20.75 -10.86 5.96
N ILE A 90 -20.17 -11.98 6.37
CA ILE A 90 -18.83 -12.37 5.93
C ILE A 90 -18.88 -12.83 4.47
N ASP A 91 -19.86 -13.66 4.10
CA ASP A 91 -20.03 -14.13 2.74
C ASP A 91 -20.21 -12.95 1.77
N LEU A 92 -21.08 -12.00 2.10
CA LEU A 92 -21.28 -10.80 1.29
C LEU A 92 -19.99 -9.98 1.14
N MET A 93 -19.24 -9.78 2.22
CA MET A 93 -17.96 -9.05 2.17
C MET A 93 -16.89 -9.79 1.35
N LEU A 94 -16.88 -11.12 1.35
CA LEU A 94 -16.01 -11.93 0.51
C LEU A 94 -16.40 -11.81 -0.96
N GLU A 95 -17.69 -11.89 -1.28
CA GLU A 95 -18.22 -11.69 -2.64
C GLU A 95 -17.90 -10.28 -3.17
N GLU A 96 -18.07 -9.24 -2.37
CA GLU A 96 -17.69 -7.86 -2.71
C GLU A 96 -16.21 -7.71 -3.03
N ALA A 97 -15.35 -8.51 -2.38
CA ALA A 97 -13.92 -8.56 -2.67
C ALA A 97 -13.57 -9.46 -3.87
N GLY A 98 -14.57 -10.01 -4.56
CA GLY A 98 -14.41 -10.84 -5.75
C GLY A 98 -14.06 -12.30 -5.45
N TRP A 99 -14.41 -12.79 -4.26
CA TRP A 99 -14.25 -14.19 -3.89
C TRP A 99 -15.50 -14.98 -4.20
N GLU A 100 -15.33 -16.23 -4.65
CA GLU A 100 -16.42 -17.15 -4.97
C GLU A 100 -16.47 -18.27 -3.93
N ILE A 101 -17.55 -18.32 -3.14
CA ILE A 101 -17.76 -19.34 -2.12
C ILE A 101 -18.01 -20.71 -2.81
N GLY A 102 -17.34 -21.72 -2.31
CA GLY A 102 -17.34 -23.06 -2.90
C GLY A 102 -16.30 -23.29 -4.00
N THR A 103 -15.74 -22.23 -4.60
CA THR A 103 -14.70 -22.29 -5.64
C THR A 103 -13.35 -21.85 -5.11
N THR A 104 -13.19 -20.54 -4.88
CA THR A 104 -11.96 -19.94 -4.38
C THR A 104 -11.97 -19.78 -2.86
N VAL A 105 -13.14 -19.90 -2.24
CA VAL A 105 -13.34 -19.92 -0.80
C VAL A 105 -13.88 -21.27 -0.39
N ARG A 106 -13.28 -21.89 0.61
CA ARG A 106 -13.82 -23.11 1.24
C ARG A 106 -14.13 -22.82 2.70
N GLU A 107 -15.31 -23.31 3.12
CA GLU A 107 -15.82 -23.19 4.48
C GLU A 107 -15.46 -24.44 5.29
N GLU A 108 -15.35 -24.27 6.60
CA GLU A 108 -15.14 -25.34 7.60
C GLU A 108 -13.99 -26.31 7.23
N VAL A 109 -12.88 -25.74 6.78
CA VAL A 109 -11.73 -26.53 6.34
C VAL A 109 -11.06 -27.23 7.51
N ALA A 110 -11.10 -28.56 7.49
CA ALA A 110 -10.46 -29.37 8.51
C ALA A 110 -8.93 -29.21 8.48
N VAL A 111 -8.33 -28.95 9.63
CA VAL A 111 -6.87 -28.87 9.82
C VAL A 111 -6.41 -29.80 10.91
N THR A 112 -5.16 -30.26 10.82
CA THR A 112 -4.49 -31.10 11.82
C THR A 112 -3.25 -30.40 12.34
N GLY A 113 -2.82 -30.74 13.55
CA GLY A 113 -1.67 -30.11 14.21
C GLY A 113 -2.05 -29.03 15.22
N MET A 114 -3.34 -28.90 15.55
CA MET A 114 -3.79 -27.99 16.60
C MET A 114 -3.28 -28.46 17.97
N PRO A 115 -2.96 -27.53 18.90
CA PRO A 115 -2.52 -27.85 20.25
C PRO A 115 -3.69 -28.29 21.16
N SER A 116 -4.74 -28.87 20.60
CA SER A 116 -5.88 -29.46 21.31
C SER A 116 -5.69 -30.93 21.52
N PRO A 117 -6.37 -31.58 22.50
CA PRO A 117 -6.26 -33.03 22.74
C PRO A 117 -6.60 -33.87 21.49
N SER A 118 -7.47 -33.40 20.62
CA SER A 118 -7.82 -34.05 19.35
C SER A 118 -6.79 -33.83 18.25
N GLY A 119 -5.94 -32.81 18.36
CA GLY A 119 -5.03 -32.37 17.32
C GLY A 119 -5.73 -31.84 16.07
N LYS A 120 -7.05 -31.68 16.11
CA LYS A 120 -7.88 -31.28 14.96
C LYS A 120 -8.54 -29.93 15.20
N GLY A 121 -8.81 -29.21 14.13
CA GLY A 121 -9.58 -27.98 14.11
C GLY A 121 -10.31 -27.81 12.77
N ALA A 122 -11.22 -26.85 12.69
CA ALA A 122 -11.90 -26.44 11.49
C ALA A 122 -11.76 -24.93 11.34
N VAL A 123 -11.25 -24.47 10.20
CA VAL A 123 -11.11 -23.05 9.86
C VAL A 123 -12.41 -22.61 9.24
N ASP A 124 -12.97 -21.50 9.72
CA ASP A 124 -14.26 -21.03 9.20
C ASP A 124 -14.22 -20.79 7.70
N TYR A 125 -13.19 -20.05 7.19
CA TYR A 125 -12.96 -19.90 5.75
C TYR A 125 -11.47 -19.96 5.44
N VAL A 126 -11.15 -20.58 4.31
CA VAL A 126 -9.82 -20.53 3.70
C VAL A 126 -9.95 -20.01 2.28
N LEU A 127 -9.23 -18.96 1.96
CA LEU A 127 -9.19 -18.33 0.65
C LEU A 127 -8.02 -18.90 -0.14
N TYR A 128 -8.31 -19.45 -1.31
CA TYR A 128 -7.33 -20.13 -2.15
C TYR A 128 -6.98 -19.37 -3.43
N ASP A 129 -5.78 -19.58 -3.91
CA ASP A 129 -5.43 -19.17 -5.26
C ASP A 129 -5.90 -20.20 -6.31
N ALA A 130 -5.68 -19.87 -7.59
CA ALA A 130 -5.99 -20.78 -8.69
C ALA A 130 -5.17 -22.10 -8.67
N ASN A 131 -4.04 -22.13 -7.94
CA ASN A 131 -3.18 -23.31 -7.80
C ASN A 131 -3.55 -24.14 -6.56
N GLY A 132 -4.58 -23.75 -5.82
CA GLY A 132 -5.04 -24.44 -4.62
C GLY A 132 -4.17 -24.17 -3.40
N LEU A 133 -3.30 -23.15 -3.43
CA LEU A 133 -2.53 -22.74 -2.25
C LEU A 133 -3.33 -21.74 -1.39
N PRO A 134 -3.31 -21.85 -0.05
CA PRO A 134 -4.05 -20.97 0.82
C PRO A 134 -3.42 -19.57 0.83
N LEU A 135 -4.20 -18.56 0.45
CA LEU A 135 -3.80 -17.15 0.51
C LEU A 135 -4.16 -16.49 1.84
N ALA A 136 -5.31 -16.86 2.40
CA ALA A 136 -5.73 -16.35 3.70
C ALA A 136 -6.59 -17.35 4.46
N VAL A 137 -6.59 -17.19 5.80
CA VAL A 137 -7.56 -17.79 6.72
C VAL A 137 -8.45 -16.70 7.28
N VAL A 138 -9.72 -17.00 7.50
CA VAL A 138 -10.67 -16.12 8.17
C VAL A 138 -11.28 -16.88 9.35
N GLU A 139 -11.15 -16.29 10.53
CA GLU A 139 -11.83 -16.73 11.75
C GLU A 139 -13.00 -15.80 12.02
N ALA A 140 -14.19 -16.37 12.14
CA ALA A 140 -15.42 -15.66 12.43
C ALA A 140 -15.79 -15.72 13.91
N LYS A 141 -16.35 -14.63 14.42
CA LYS A 141 -16.93 -14.56 15.76
C LYS A 141 -18.34 -13.97 15.68
N ARG A 142 -19.12 -14.19 16.74
CA ARG A 142 -20.45 -13.57 16.88
C ARG A 142 -20.36 -12.05 16.75
N THR A 143 -21.41 -11.43 16.28
CA THR A 143 -21.48 -9.96 16.11
C THR A 143 -21.25 -9.21 17.43
N SER A 144 -21.73 -9.75 18.54
CA SER A 144 -21.58 -9.17 19.89
C SER A 144 -20.18 -9.42 20.51
N THR A 145 -19.35 -10.26 19.90
CA THR A 145 -18.03 -10.67 20.43
C THR A 145 -16.94 -9.83 19.78
N ASP A 146 -15.91 -9.45 20.59
CA ASP A 146 -14.73 -8.79 20.07
C ASP A 146 -13.96 -9.78 19.17
N PRO A 147 -13.68 -9.45 17.90
CA PRO A 147 -12.97 -10.33 17.00
C PRO A 147 -11.55 -10.66 17.48
N ASP A 148 -10.94 -9.81 18.31
CA ASP A 148 -9.58 -10.03 18.83
C ASP A 148 -9.46 -11.33 19.67
N ILE A 149 -10.57 -11.86 20.19
CA ILE A 149 -10.61 -13.17 20.85
C ILE A 149 -10.25 -14.31 19.88
N GLY A 150 -10.57 -14.17 18.60
CA GLY A 150 -10.24 -15.15 17.56
C GLY A 150 -8.80 -15.09 17.05
N GLN A 151 -8.03 -14.08 17.43
CA GLN A 151 -6.67 -13.86 16.90
C GLN A 151 -5.75 -15.07 17.07
N GLN A 152 -5.69 -15.61 18.27
CA GLN A 152 -4.80 -16.75 18.57
C GLN A 152 -5.25 -18.02 17.84
N GLN A 153 -6.55 -18.24 17.74
CA GLN A 153 -7.12 -19.37 17.02
C GLN A 153 -6.81 -19.29 15.53
N ALA A 154 -7.03 -18.12 14.91
CA ALA A 154 -6.71 -17.86 13.51
C ALA A 154 -5.21 -18.06 13.21
N LYS A 155 -4.34 -17.65 14.15
CA LYS A 155 -2.89 -17.89 14.03
C LYS A 155 -2.55 -19.37 14.02
N LEU A 156 -3.10 -20.15 14.93
CA LEU A 156 -2.88 -21.59 14.98
C LEU A 156 -3.36 -22.29 13.71
N TYR A 157 -4.47 -21.86 13.14
CA TYR A 157 -4.94 -22.36 11.85
C TYR A 157 -3.97 -22.03 10.70
N ALA A 158 -3.40 -20.83 10.71
CA ALA A 158 -2.38 -20.46 9.73
C ALA A 158 -1.11 -21.31 9.90
N ASP A 159 -0.70 -21.62 11.15
CA ASP A 159 0.43 -22.51 11.45
C ASP A 159 0.17 -23.93 10.87
N CYS A 160 -1.04 -24.46 11.08
CA CYS A 160 -1.43 -25.78 10.56
C CYS A 160 -1.42 -25.83 9.03
N LEU A 161 -2.00 -24.82 8.37
CA LEU A 161 -2.04 -24.77 6.90
C LEU A 161 -0.65 -24.57 6.30
N GLU A 162 0.22 -23.80 6.92
CA GLU A 162 1.61 -23.65 6.49
C GLU A 162 2.35 -25.00 6.54
N GLN A 163 2.18 -25.78 7.61
CA GLN A 163 2.77 -27.12 7.72
C GLN A 163 2.25 -28.07 6.63
N GLN A 164 0.97 -27.97 6.27
CA GLN A 164 0.36 -28.85 5.30
C GLN A 164 0.68 -28.50 3.85
N THR A 165 0.82 -27.19 3.56
CA THR A 165 0.90 -26.69 2.17
C THR A 165 2.23 -26.02 1.82
N GLY A 166 3.07 -25.73 2.84
CA GLY A 166 4.31 -24.98 2.66
C GLY A 166 4.11 -23.48 2.41
N GLN A 167 2.86 -22.98 2.42
CA GLN A 167 2.55 -21.56 2.28
C GLN A 167 1.80 -21.04 3.51
N ARG A 168 2.37 -20.02 4.17
CA ARG A 168 1.71 -19.34 5.27
C ARG A 168 0.64 -18.39 4.76
N PRO A 169 -0.64 -18.62 5.06
CA PRO A 169 -1.71 -17.71 4.68
C PRO A 169 -1.64 -16.39 5.46
N VAL A 170 -2.27 -15.36 4.92
CA VAL A 170 -2.57 -14.12 5.65
C VAL A 170 -3.72 -14.40 6.62
N ILE A 171 -3.69 -13.79 7.79
CA ILE A 171 -4.67 -14.06 8.84
C ILE A 171 -5.70 -12.95 8.84
N PHE A 172 -6.98 -13.32 8.77
CA PHE A 172 -8.11 -12.46 9.07
C PHE A 172 -8.89 -13.02 10.26
N TYR A 173 -9.43 -12.12 11.06
CA TYR A 173 -10.43 -12.45 12.05
C TYR A 173 -11.46 -11.32 12.15
N THR A 174 -12.73 -11.70 12.29
CA THR A 174 -13.84 -10.76 12.13
C THR A 174 -15.07 -11.20 12.94
N ASN A 175 -15.92 -10.21 13.29
CA ASN A 175 -17.26 -10.44 13.79
C ASN A 175 -18.36 -9.89 12.83
N GLY A 176 -18.00 -9.69 11.57
CA GLY A 176 -18.89 -9.11 10.56
C GLY A 176 -18.97 -7.59 10.56
N TYR A 177 -18.55 -6.90 11.63
CA TYR A 177 -18.49 -5.43 11.73
C TYR A 177 -17.06 -4.90 11.77
N LYS A 178 -16.20 -5.60 12.51
CA LYS A 178 -14.79 -5.28 12.62
C LYS A 178 -14.00 -6.41 12.01
N THR A 179 -13.22 -6.12 10.99
CA THR A 179 -12.32 -7.08 10.35
C THR A 179 -10.89 -6.64 10.57
N ARG A 180 -10.07 -7.56 11.06
CA ARG A 180 -8.64 -7.34 11.21
C ARG A 180 -7.86 -8.22 10.24
N ILE A 181 -6.78 -7.67 9.72
CA ILE A 181 -5.78 -8.39 8.93
C ILE A 181 -4.47 -8.46 9.70
N TRP A 182 -3.83 -9.61 9.67
CA TRP A 182 -2.53 -9.81 10.28
C TRP A 182 -1.59 -10.57 9.34
N ASN A 183 -0.56 -9.87 8.89
CA ASN A 183 0.56 -10.46 8.16
C ASN A 183 1.70 -10.71 9.14
N ASP A 184 1.58 -11.76 9.94
CA ASP A 184 2.45 -12.04 11.09
C ASP A 184 3.90 -12.36 10.72
N VAL A 185 4.16 -12.82 9.50
CA VAL A 185 5.52 -13.07 8.97
C VAL A 185 6.35 -11.78 8.93
N GLN A 186 5.71 -10.63 8.71
CA GLN A 186 6.39 -9.34 8.68
C GLN A 186 6.56 -8.69 10.06
N GLY A 187 6.11 -9.35 11.13
CA GLY A 187 6.32 -8.90 12.51
C GLY A 187 5.51 -7.66 12.92
N GLY A 188 4.58 -7.20 12.09
CA GLY A 188 3.69 -6.09 12.41
C GLY A 188 2.49 -6.54 13.25
N PRO A 189 1.86 -5.62 14.04
CA PRO A 189 0.63 -5.91 14.75
C PRO A 189 -0.55 -6.06 13.78
N PRO A 190 -1.63 -6.76 14.20
CA PRO A 190 -2.87 -6.77 13.46
C PRO A 190 -3.44 -5.38 13.27
N ARG A 191 -4.03 -5.10 12.11
CA ARG A 191 -4.63 -3.81 11.80
C ARG A 191 -6.09 -3.95 11.38
N LEU A 192 -6.90 -2.96 11.70
CA LEU A 192 -8.28 -2.89 11.26
C LEU A 192 -8.32 -2.62 9.75
N VAL A 193 -9.22 -3.31 9.05
CA VAL A 193 -9.52 -3.11 7.62
C VAL A 193 -11.03 -3.03 7.42
N HIS A 194 -11.45 -2.39 6.33
CA HIS A 194 -12.87 -2.17 6.06
C HIS A 194 -13.52 -3.30 5.24
N GLY A 195 -12.72 -4.21 4.69
CA GLY A 195 -13.18 -5.35 3.90
C GLY A 195 -12.06 -6.35 3.70
N PHE A 196 -12.37 -7.45 3.03
CA PHE A 196 -11.37 -8.44 2.66
C PHE A 196 -10.55 -7.96 1.46
N TYR A 197 -9.35 -8.47 1.37
CA TYR A 197 -8.47 -8.21 0.24
C TYR A 197 -8.84 -9.11 -0.92
N THR A 198 -8.66 -8.61 -2.13
CA THR A 198 -8.79 -9.39 -3.36
C THR A 198 -7.71 -10.46 -3.47
N GLN A 199 -7.94 -11.46 -4.32
CA GLN A 199 -6.95 -12.51 -4.59
C GLN A 199 -5.60 -11.93 -5.05
N ALA A 200 -5.63 -10.90 -5.92
CA ALA A 200 -4.43 -10.26 -6.42
C ALA A 200 -3.63 -9.52 -5.32
N GLU A 201 -4.32 -8.88 -4.39
CA GLU A 201 -3.68 -8.20 -3.25
C GLU A 201 -3.04 -9.18 -2.29
N LEU A 202 -3.73 -10.28 -1.96
CA LEU A 202 -3.16 -11.33 -1.10
C LEU A 202 -1.95 -12.00 -1.73
N LYS A 203 -2.00 -12.30 -3.04
CA LYS A 203 -0.84 -12.81 -3.77
C LYS A 203 0.36 -11.87 -3.66
N ARG A 204 0.15 -10.57 -3.91
CA ARG A 204 1.22 -9.56 -3.77
C ARG A 204 1.79 -9.50 -2.36
N LEU A 205 0.96 -9.63 -1.32
CA LEU A 205 1.44 -9.68 0.06
C LEU A 205 2.34 -10.89 0.31
N ILE A 206 1.95 -12.06 -0.18
CA ILE A 206 2.72 -13.30 -0.03
C ILE A 206 4.01 -13.25 -0.86
N GLU A 207 3.96 -12.75 -2.09
CA GLU A 207 5.14 -12.57 -2.94
C GLU A 207 6.16 -11.60 -2.33
N ARG A 208 5.69 -10.51 -1.71
CA ARG A 208 6.57 -9.58 -0.99
C ARG A 208 7.32 -10.24 0.17
N ARG A 209 6.72 -11.25 0.84
CA ARG A 209 7.42 -12.01 1.88
C ARG A 209 8.63 -12.76 1.32
N LYS A 210 8.49 -13.32 0.11
CA LYS A 210 9.55 -14.08 -0.59
C LYS A 210 10.62 -13.16 -1.20
N ASN A 211 10.20 -12.00 -1.67
CA ASN A 211 11.03 -11.03 -2.40
C ASN A 211 11.35 -9.79 -1.56
N ASN A 212 11.52 -9.94 -0.25
CA ASN A 212 11.95 -8.83 0.60
C ASN A 212 13.48 -8.71 0.55
N PRO A 213 14.04 -7.94 -0.42
CA PRO A 213 15.49 -7.79 -0.51
C PRO A 213 15.96 -7.07 0.76
N ASP A 214 17.12 -7.46 1.24
CA ASP A 214 17.77 -6.71 2.31
C ASP A 214 18.11 -5.30 1.81
N LEU A 215 17.26 -4.35 2.15
CA LEU A 215 17.42 -2.95 1.74
C LEU A 215 18.70 -2.33 2.31
N SER A 216 19.25 -2.90 3.39
CA SER A 216 20.53 -2.43 3.96
C SER A 216 21.74 -2.71 3.04
N SER A 217 21.59 -3.71 2.17
CA SER A 217 22.62 -4.12 1.20
C SER A 217 22.58 -3.33 -0.12
N PHE A 218 21.57 -2.49 -0.34
CA PHE A 218 21.46 -1.70 -1.58
C PHE A 218 22.62 -0.70 -1.69
N PRO A 219 23.34 -0.67 -2.81
CA PRO A 219 24.41 0.26 -3.02
C PRO A 219 23.88 1.70 -3.12
N ILE A 220 24.42 2.57 -2.30
CA ILE A 220 24.13 4.00 -2.37
C ILE A 220 25.07 4.61 -3.42
N ASN A 221 24.51 5.29 -4.41
CA ASN A 221 25.33 5.94 -5.44
C ASN A 221 26.11 7.12 -4.83
N ALA A 222 27.43 6.94 -4.73
CA ALA A 222 28.33 7.92 -4.16
C ALA A 222 28.48 9.19 -5.02
N GLU A 223 28.14 9.14 -6.30
CA GLU A 223 28.13 10.31 -7.18
C GLU A 223 26.96 11.26 -6.90
N ILE A 224 25.86 10.72 -6.35
CA ILE A 224 24.67 11.50 -5.97
C ILE A 224 24.72 11.87 -4.49
N VAL A 225 25.27 11.00 -3.66
CA VAL A 225 25.29 11.14 -2.19
C VAL A 225 26.72 11.34 -1.72
N GLU A 226 27.20 12.59 -1.79
CA GLU A 226 28.60 12.94 -1.48
C GLU A 226 28.91 12.97 0.03
N ARG A 227 27.91 13.27 0.89
CA ARG A 227 28.15 13.54 2.30
C ARG A 227 27.82 12.34 3.17
N TYR A 228 28.70 12.01 4.12
CA TYR A 228 28.55 10.85 5.00
C TYR A 228 27.23 10.83 5.79
N TYR A 229 26.72 12.00 6.22
CA TYR A 229 25.46 12.07 6.95
C TYR A 229 24.26 11.76 6.07
N GLN A 230 24.29 12.06 4.76
CA GLN A 230 23.25 11.67 3.81
C GLN A 230 23.23 10.16 3.66
N THR A 231 24.39 9.52 3.48
CA THR A 231 24.52 8.06 3.46
C THR A 231 23.98 7.42 4.74
N ARG A 232 24.30 8.01 5.89
CA ARG A 232 23.80 7.53 7.19
C ARG A 232 22.29 7.68 7.31
N ALA A 233 21.73 8.79 6.86
CA ALA A 233 20.27 9.03 6.86
C ALA A 233 19.55 8.04 5.95
N ILE A 234 20.05 7.80 4.73
CA ILE A 234 19.47 6.84 3.79
C ILE A 234 19.50 5.43 4.39
N LYS A 235 20.63 4.99 4.93
CA LYS A 235 20.72 3.69 5.61
C LYS A 235 19.75 3.55 6.78
N ALA A 236 19.61 4.59 7.58
CA ALA A 236 18.65 4.60 8.70
C ALA A 236 17.19 4.50 8.20
N MET A 237 16.84 5.22 7.12
CA MET A 237 15.52 5.13 6.50
C MET A 237 15.25 3.75 5.90
N LEU A 238 16.20 3.16 5.18
CA LEU A 238 16.08 1.81 4.61
C LEU A 238 15.88 0.76 5.71
N ALA A 239 16.66 0.84 6.79
CA ALA A 239 16.53 -0.04 7.95
C ALA A 239 15.18 0.13 8.68
N ALA A 240 14.67 1.36 8.79
CA ALA A 240 13.36 1.62 9.37
C ALA A 240 12.21 1.12 8.48
N TYR A 241 12.36 1.22 7.15
CA TYR A 241 11.39 0.72 6.18
C TYR A 241 11.33 -0.81 6.17
N GLN A 242 12.47 -1.46 6.32
CA GLN A 242 12.56 -2.94 6.33
C GLN A 242 11.96 -3.57 7.59
N ARG A 243 11.88 -2.81 8.71
CA ARG A 243 11.26 -3.26 9.97
C ARG A 243 9.74 -3.17 9.99
N LYS A 244 9.13 -2.50 8.99
CA LYS A 244 7.67 -2.36 8.85
C LYS A 244 7.11 -3.45 7.95
#